data_76714f0a6fc13d0287d56be72fec4c4d
#
_entry.id   76714f0a6fc13d0287d56be72fec4c4d
#
_cell.length_a   1.000
_cell.length_b   1.000
_cell.length_c   1.000
_cell.angle_alpha   90.00
_cell.angle_beta   90.00
_cell.angle_gamma   90.00
#
_symmetry.space_group_name_H-M   'P 1'
#
loop_
_entity.id
_entity.type
_entity.pdbx_description
1 polymer ?
#
loop_
_entity_poly.entity_id
_entity_poly.type
_entity_poly.pdbx_seq_one_letter_code
_entity_poly.pdbx_strand_id
1 'polypeptide(L)'
;METIDRLESSRQRTLKYFDLTEEQLARSYAAGKWSVRFILHHLADAETVLFDRIRRAISEPRQVLWAFDQDAWAKGLDYSSMPLDLSRRIYDAVRAGVIYQARMHYEKNGHLEFVHSEAGVRTLKAEFDKVAAHNERHIVQIEAALKGS
;
A
#
# COMPACT_ATOMS: atom_id res chain seq x y z
N MET A 1 -14.17 -9.76 8.43
CA MET A 1 -13.62 -9.34 9.74
C MET A 1 -12.10 -9.41 9.75
N GLU A 2 -11.52 -10.58 9.46
CA GLU A 2 -10.06 -10.77 9.45
C GLU A 2 -9.30 -9.75 8.60
N THR A 3 -9.74 -9.49 7.37
CA THR A 3 -9.07 -8.53 6.48
C THR A 3 -9.12 -7.10 7.03
N ILE A 4 -10.24 -6.70 7.65
CA ILE A 4 -10.35 -5.37 8.25
C ILE A 4 -9.37 -5.23 9.42
N ASP A 5 -9.28 -6.24 10.28
CA ASP A 5 -8.34 -6.25 11.40
C ASP A 5 -6.88 -6.17 10.92
N ARG A 6 -6.55 -6.87 9.84
CA ARG A 6 -5.23 -6.80 9.20
C ARG A 6 -4.95 -5.41 8.62
N LEU A 7 -5.93 -4.76 7.99
CA LEU A 7 -5.80 -3.39 7.48
C LEU A 7 -5.53 -2.40 8.61
N GLU A 8 -6.24 -2.51 9.71
CA GLU A 8 -6.06 -1.65 10.90
C GLU A 8 -4.71 -1.89 11.57
N SER A 9 -4.36 -3.15 11.80
CA SER A 9 -3.08 -3.53 12.43
C SER A 9 -1.89 -3.08 11.59
N SER A 10 -1.91 -3.33 10.28
CA SER A 10 -0.82 -2.90 9.39
C SER A 10 -0.72 -1.37 9.29
N ARG A 11 -1.84 -0.65 9.36
CA ARG A 11 -1.81 0.83 9.44
C ARG A 11 -1.06 1.30 10.67
N GLN A 12 -1.42 0.80 11.84
CA GLN A 12 -0.79 1.20 13.11
C GLN A 12 0.72 0.89 13.12
N ARG A 13 1.10 -0.27 12.62
CA ARG A 13 2.49 -0.69 12.54
C ARG A 13 3.28 0.18 11.55
N THR A 14 2.74 0.43 10.37
CA THR A 14 3.40 1.23 9.33
C THR A 14 3.63 2.67 9.79
N LEU A 15 2.65 3.29 10.45
CA LEU A 15 2.79 4.67 10.91
C LEU A 15 3.98 4.87 11.83
N LYS A 16 4.34 3.89 12.66
CA LYS A 16 5.49 3.98 13.56
C LYS A 16 6.82 4.08 12.81
N TYR A 17 6.92 3.47 11.62
CA TYR A 17 8.16 3.49 10.84
C TYR A 17 8.47 4.87 10.25
N PHE A 18 7.50 5.76 10.13
CA PHE A 18 7.74 7.13 9.69
C PHE A 18 8.50 7.96 10.74
N ASP A 19 8.57 7.50 11.99
CA ASP A 19 9.27 8.17 13.09
C ASP A 19 10.69 7.62 13.31
N LEU A 20 11.20 6.77 12.44
CA LEU A 20 12.56 6.21 12.52
C LEU A 20 13.61 7.29 12.30
N THR A 21 14.83 7.03 12.81
CA THR A 21 15.97 7.91 12.59
C THR A 21 16.42 7.89 11.12
N GLU A 22 17.13 8.92 10.68
CA GLU A 22 17.70 8.98 9.32
C GLU A 22 18.59 7.76 9.01
N GLU A 23 19.38 7.32 10.01
CA GLU A 23 20.20 6.12 9.87
C GLU A 23 19.35 4.87 9.61
N GLN A 24 18.29 4.68 10.37
CA GLN A 24 17.36 3.56 10.20
C GLN A 24 16.62 3.63 8.86
N LEU A 25 16.18 4.82 8.46
CA LEU A 25 15.49 5.04 7.18
C LEU A 25 16.38 4.74 5.97
N ALA A 26 17.71 4.88 6.12
CA ALA A 26 18.66 4.58 5.05
C ALA A 26 18.99 3.08 4.90
N ARG A 27 18.59 2.24 5.85
CA ARG A 27 18.87 0.80 5.81
C ARG A 27 18.04 0.09 4.74
N SER A 28 18.63 -0.95 4.15
CA SER A 28 17.96 -1.86 3.21
C SER A 28 17.98 -3.30 3.77
N TYR A 29 17.01 -4.11 3.39
CA TYR A 29 16.94 -5.49 3.85
C TYR A 29 17.92 -6.43 3.10
N ALA A 30 18.45 -5.99 1.97
CA ALA A 30 19.47 -6.68 1.19
C ALA A 30 20.18 -5.71 0.26
N ALA A 31 21.36 -6.09 -0.23
CA ALA A 31 22.13 -5.28 -1.17
C ALA A 31 21.32 -5.01 -2.45
N GLY A 32 21.33 -3.76 -2.91
CA GLY A 32 20.63 -3.32 -4.13
C GLY A 32 19.11 -3.22 -4.01
N LYS A 33 18.57 -3.43 -2.81
CA LYS A 33 17.12 -3.28 -2.55
C LYS A 33 16.81 -1.89 -1.98
N TRP A 34 15.54 -1.50 -2.06
CA TRP A 34 15.06 -0.23 -1.54
C TRP A 34 15.39 -0.04 -0.07
N SER A 35 15.70 1.20 0.30
CA SER A 35 15.79 1.60 1.70
C SER A 35 14.42 1.58 2.37
N VAL A 36 14.40 1.60 3.70
CA VAL A 36 13.15 1.77 4.47
C VAL A 36 12.41 3.02 4.01
N ARG A 37 13.11 4.13 3.80
CA ARG A 37 12.53 5.38 3.28
C ARG A 37 11.79 5.16 1.97
N PHE A 38 12.41 4.48 1.01
CA PHE A 38 11.79 4.21 -0.29
C PHE A 38 10.56 3.31 -0.15
N ILE A 39 10.63 2.30 0.71
CA ILE A 39 9.48 1.43 0.98
C ILE A 39 8.32 2.24 1.54
N LEU A 40 8.57 3.19 2.45
CA LEU A 40 7.51 4.02 3.03
C LEU A 40 6.86 4.94 2.00
N HIS A 41 7.64 5.56 1.12
CA HIS A 41 7.09 6.33 0.01
C HIS A 41 6.26 5.45 -0.94
N HIS A 42 6.78 4.25 -1.25
CA HIS A 42 6.07 3.29 -2.08
C HIS A 42 4.75 2.83 -1.44
N LEU A 43 4.71 2.61 -0.15
CA LEU A 43 3.47 2.24 0.54
C LEU A 43 2.41 3.33 0.41
N ALA A 44 2.79 4.59 0.53
CA ALA A 44 1.86 5.70 0.32
C ALA A 44 1.32 5.74 -1.12
N ASP A 45 2.19 5.59 -2.10
CA ASP A 45 1.80 5.58 -3.52
C ASP A 45 0.92 4.38 -3.86
N ALA A 46 1.29 3.19 -3.40
CA ALA A 46 0.51 1.97 -3.62
C ALA A 46 -0.90 2.10 -3.00
N GLU A 47 -1.01 2.69 -1.81
CA GLU A 47 -2.33 2.97 -1.22
C GLU A 47 -3.21 3.83 -2.13
N THR A 48 -2.65 4.87 -2.74
CA THR A 48 -3.42 5.74 -3.64
C THR A 48 -3.93 4.99 -4.87
N VAL A 49 -3.09 4.14 -5.46
CA VAL A 49 -3.46 3.33 -6.63
C VAL A 49 -4.52 2.30 -6.26
N LEU A 50 -4.32 1.56 -5.17
CA LEU A 50 -5.25 0.51 -4.73
C LEU A 50 -6.58 1.11 -4.28
N PHE A 51 -6.57 2.26 -3.62
CA PHE A 51 -7.76 2.97 -3.21
C PHE A 51 -8.58 3.46 -4.42
N ASP A 52 -7.92 3.96 -5.45
CA ASP A 52 -8.59 4.35 -6.70
C ASP A 52 -9.29 3.14 -7.34
N ARG A 53 -8.61 1.99 -7.41
CA ARG A 53 -9.21 0.74 -7.95
C ARG A 53 -10.43 0.30 -7.14
N ILE A 54 -10.34 0.32 -5.82
CA ILE A 54 -11.45 -0.02 -4.91
C ILE A 54 -12.66 0.85 -5.19
N ARG A 55 -12.46 2.17 -5.24
CA ARG A 55 -13.54 3.12 -5.48
C ARG A 55 -14.16 2.94 -6.87
N ARG A 56 -13.34 2.69 -7.88
CA ARG A 56 -13.82 2.41 -9.25
C ARG A 56 -14.58 1.11 -9.32
N ALA A 57 -14.10 0.05 -8.70
CA ALA A 57 -14.79 -1.24 -8.67
C ALA A 57 -16.16 -1.15 -7.99
N ILE A 58 -16.29 -0.34 -6.95
CA ILE A 58 -17.57 -0.08 -6.26
C ILE A 58 -18.52 0.74 -7.14
N SER A 59 -18.01 1.79 -7.76
CA SER A 59 -18.82 2.82 -8.43
C SER A 59 -19.06 2.53 -9.91
N GLU A 60 -18.06 1.95 -10.57
CA GLU A 60 -18.05 1.70 -12.02
C GLU A 60 -17.45 0.32 -12.30
N PRO A 61 -18.11 -0.77 -11.88
CA PRO A 61 -17.57 -2.13 -12.03
C PRO A 61 -17.33 -2.50 -13.51
N ARG A 62 -16.50 -3.51 -13.71
CA ARG A 62 -16.13 -4.08 -15.03
C ARG A 62 -15.20 -3.23 -15.88
N GLN A 63 -14.63 -2.15 -15.33
CA GLN A 63 -13.63 -1.37 -16.05
C GLN A 63 -12.27 -2.08 -16.05
N VAL A 64 -11.44 -1.72 -17.04
CA VAL A 64 -10.02 -2.10 -17.07
C VAL A 64 -9.24 -1.08 -16.26
N LEU A 65 -8.55 -1.55 -15.22
CA LEU A 65 -7.74 -0.73 -14.33
C LEU A 65 -6.27 -1.10 -14.48
N TRP A 66 -5.42 -0.09 -14.63
CA TRP A 66 -4.03 -0.27 -15.00
C TRP A 66 -3.14 -0.66 -13.82
N ALA A 67 -2.20 -1.56 -14.08
CA ALA A 67 -1.04 -1.76 -13.22
C ALA A 67 -0.17 -0.50 -13.22
N PHE A 68 0.66 -0.34 -12.19
CA PHE A 68 1.66 0.73 -12.16
C PHE A 68 3.07 0.13 -11.96
N ASP A 69 4.06 0.79 -12.54
CA ASP A 69 5.46 0.40 -12.42
C ASP A 69 6.07 1.11 -11.21
N GLN A 70 6.23 0.38 -10.10
CA GLN A 70 6.72 0.93 -8.84
C GLN A 70 8.12 1.55 -8.93
N ASP A 71 9.00 1.00 -9.76
CA ASP A 71 10.37 1.52 -9.93
C ASP A 71 10.35 2.83 -10.75
N ALA A 72 9.52 2.89 -11.78
CA ALA A 72 9.31 4.10 -12.54
C ALA A 72 8.74 5.23 -11.66
N TRP A 73 7.81 4.90 -10.77
CA TRP A 73 7.24 5.87 -9.82
C TRP A 73 8.29 6.36 -8.81
N ALA A 74 9.09 5.45 -8.24
CA ALA A 74 10.15 5.82 -7.30
C ALA A 74 11.15 6.80 -7.93
N LYS A 75 11.49 6.59 -9.20
CA LYS A 75 12.38 7.46 -9.95
C LYS A 75 11.71 8.76 -10.37
N GLY A 76 10.53 8.67 -10.98
CA GLY A 76 9.81 9.84 -11.52
C GLY A 76 9.34 10.80 -10.44
N LEU A 77 8.94 10.30 -9.27
CA LEU A 77 8.51 11.10 -8.13
C LEU A 77 9.65 11.46 -7.18
N ASP A 78 10.86 11.02 -7.49
CA ASP A 78 12.09 11.31 -6.75
C ASP A 78 11.97 11.03 -5.24
N TYR A 79 11.88 9.76 -4.88
CA TYR A 79 11.78 9.32 -3.49
C TYR A 79 12.95 9.77 -2.60
N SER A 80 14.12 10.07 -3.21
CA SER A 80 15.28 10.55 -2.44
C SER A 80 15.08 11.97 -1.91
N SER A 81 14.31 12.82 -2.59
CA SER A 81 14.06 14.21 -2.17
C SER A 81 12.65 14.44 -1.62
N MET A 82 11.74 13.49 -1.83
CA MET A 82 10.34 13.65 -1.42
C MET A 82 10.23 13.72 0.12
N PRO A 83 9.49 14.71 0.67
CA PRO A 83 9.32 14.80 2.12
C PRO A 83 8.58 13.58 2.67
N LEU A 84 9.20 12.92 3.66
CA LEU A 84 8.63 11.70 4.26
C LEU A 84 7.30 11.98 4.96
N ASP A 85 7.17 13.15 5.63
CA ASP A 85 5.93 13.53 6.30
C ASP A 85 4.75 13.66 5.34
N LEU A 86 5.00 14.09 4.11
CA LEU A 86 3.95 14.12 3.08
C LEU A 86 3.42 12.72 2.78
N SER A 87 4.31 11.75 2.59
CA SER A 87 3.92 10.34 2.38
C SER A 87 3.22 9.76 3.59
N ARG A 88 3.64 10.11 4.81
CA ARG A 88 2.94 9.69 6.03
C ARG A 88 1.49 10.13 6.04
N ARG A 89 1.25 11.41 5.75
CA ARG A 89 -0.11 11.98 5.73
C ARG A 89 -0.97 11.36 4.64
N ILE A 90 -0.40 11.15 3.45
CA ILE A 90 -1.09 10.48 2.34
C ILE A 90 -1.46 9.05 2.75
N TYR A 91 -0.49 8.28 3.23
CA TYR A 91 -0.72 6.89 3.66
C TYR A 91 -1.82 6.80 4.71
N ASP A 92 -1.74 7.61 5.75
CA ASP A 92 -2.68 7.57 6.88
C ASP A 92 -4.12 7.88 6.45
N ALA A 93 -4.30 8.96 5.70
CA ALA A 93 -5.62 9.38 5.24
C ALA A 93 -6.22 8.38 4.23
N VAL A 94 -5.42 7.91 3.28
CA VAL A 94 -5.88 6.97 2.25
C VAL A 94 -6.20 5.61 2.86
N ARG A 95 -5.35 5.09 3.76
CA ARG A 95 -5.63 3.84 4.46
C ARG A 95 -6.92 3.93 5.31
N ALA A 96 -7.17 5.06 5.95
CA ALA A 96 -8.45 5.29 6.65
C ALA A 96 -9.63 5.16 5.69
N GLY A 97 -9.50 5.70 4.48
CA GLY A 97 -10.50 5.55 3.42
C GLY A 97 -10.69 4.10 2.97
N VAL A 98 -9.59 3.35 2.80
CA VAL A 98 -9.65 1.91 2.46
C VAL A 98 -10.39 1.13 3.53
N ILE A 99 -10.07 1.36 4.81
CA ILE A 99 -10.74 0.69 5.94
C ILE A 99 -12.24 1.01 5.95
N TYR A 100 -12.60 2.27 5.76
CA TYR A 100 -14.01 2.68 5.67
C TYR A 100 -14.74 1.92 4.56
N GLN A 101 -14.17 1.88 3.35
CA GLN A 101 -14.78 1.17 2.23
C GLN A 101 -14.85 -0.34 2.48
N ALA A 102 -13.84 -0.92 3.14
CA ALA A 102 -13.86 -2.34 3.49
C ALA A 102 -15.02 -2.67 4.44
N ARG A 103 -15.24 -1.85 5.46
CA ARG A 103 -16.35 -2.05 6.40
C ARG A 103 -17.71 -1.99 5.69
N MET A 104 -17.86 -1.12 4.71
CA MET A 104 -19.12 -0.93 3.99
C MET A 104 -19.35 -1.98 2.90
N HIS A 105 -18.28 -2.47 2.25
CA HIS A 105 -18.40 -3.16 0.98
C HIS A 105 -17.78 -4.56 0.94
N TYR A 106 -16.89 -4.92 1.87
CA TYR A 106 -16.15 -6.19 1.80
C TYR A 106 -17.07 -7.40 1.67
N GLU A 107 -18.09 -7.50 2.52
CA GLU A 107 -19.05 -8.60 2.47
C GLU A 107 -20.18 -8.34 1.47
N LYS A 108 -20.75 -7.16 1.48
CA LYS A 108 -21.92 -6.81 0.68
C LYS A 108 -21.64 -6.80 -0.82
N ASN A 109 -20.52 -6.20 -1.21
CA ASN A 109 -20.17 -5.92 -2.60
C ASN A 109 -18.86 -6.58 -3.04
N GLY A 110 -18.29 -7.46 -2.23
CA GLY A 110 -16.99 -8.08 -2.48
C GLY A 110 -16.93 -8.88 -3.79
N HIS A 111 -18.07 -9.31 -4.31
CA HIS A 111 -18.21 -10.03 -5.58
C HIS A 111 -18.08 -9.15 -6.82
N LEU A 112 -18.13 -7.83 -6.69
CA LEU A 112 -17.98 -6.93 -7.84
C LEU A 112 -16.61 -7.11 -8.50
N GLU A 113 -16.60 -7.07 -9.82
CA GLU A 113 -15.41 -7.39 -10.62
C GLU A 113 -14.87 -6.16 -11.35
N PHE A 114 -13.58 -6.18 -11.60
CA PHE A 114 -12.89 -5.29 -12.53
C PHE A 114 -11.83 -6.10 -13.30
N VAL A 115 -11.25 -5.53 -14.34
CA VAL A 115 -10.17 -6.16 -15.09
C VAL A 115 -8.87 -5.45 -14.80
N HIS A 116 -7.95 -6.15 -14.15
CA HIS A 116 -6.58 -5.66 -13.96
C HIS A 116 -5.81 -5.85 -15.27
N SER A 117 -5.09 -4.81 -15.75
CA SER A 117 -4.42 -4.83 -17.06
C SER A 117 -3.40 -5.96 -17.25
N GLU A 118 -2.84 -6.51 -16.15
CA GLU A 118 -1.90 -7.63 -16.19
C GLU A 118 -2.48 -8.91 -15.59
N ALA A 119 -3.21 -8.81 -14.48
CA ALA A 119 -3.70 -9.99 -13.74
C ALA A 119 -5.06 -10.51 -14.23
N GLY A 120 -5.75 -9.78 -15.12
CA GLY A 120 -7.07 -10.17 -15.62
C GLY A 120 -8.20 -9.85 -14.64
N VAL A 121 -9.25 -10.65 -14.66
CA VAL A 121 -10.43 -10.41 -13.81
C VAL A 121 -10.09 -10.57 -12.33
N ARG A 122 -10.46 -9.55 -11.54
CA ARG A 122 -10.28 -9.51 -10.09
C ARG A 122 -11.60 -9.12 -9.42
N THR A 123 -11.77 -9.53 -8.18
CA THR A 123 -12.93 -9.09 -7.37
C THR A 123 -12.55 -7.97 -6.43
N LEU A 124 -13.54 -7.17 -6.04
CA LEU A 124 -13.36 -6.13 -5.02
C LEU A 124 -12.81 -6.72 -3.71
N LYS A 125 -13.34 -7.86 -3.28
CA LYS A 125 -12.86 -8.57 -2.09
C LYS A 125 -11.36 -8.91 -2.18
N ALA A 126 -10.94 -9.46 -3.32
CA ALA A 126 -9.53 -9.76 -3.58
C ALA A 126 -8.64 -8.51 -3.57
N GLU A 127 -9.16 -7.36 -3.99
CA GLU A 127 -8.39 -6.11 -3.96
C GLU A 127 -8.20 -5.60 -2.53
N PHE A 128 -9.21 -5.68 -1.65
CA PHE A 128 -9.03 -5.39 -0.22
C PHE A 128 -8.00 -6.33 0.43
N ASP A 129 -8.09 -7.63 0.15
CA ASP A 129 -7.14 -8.62 0.67
C ASP A 129 -5.71 -8.30 0.20
N LYS A 130 -5.56 -7.85 -1.03
CA LYS A 130 -4.28 -7.43 -1.60
C LYS A 130 -3.69 -6.23 -0.89
N VAL A 131 -4.50 -5.24 -0.52
CA VAL A 131 -4.00 -4.07 0.26
C VAL A 131 -3.36 -4.55 1.56
N ALA A 132 -4.02 -5.43 2.31
CA ALA A 132 -3.50 -5.97 3.56
C ALA A 132 -2.20 -6.77 3.32
N ALA A 133 -2.22 -7.73 2.40
CA ALA A 133 -1.09 -8.60 2.12
C ALA A 133 0.13 -7.84 1.59
N HIS A 134 -0.08 -6.86 0.71
CA HIS A 134 0.99 -6.01 0.16
C HIS A 134 1.69 -5.23 1.27
N ASN A 135 0.93 -4.59 2.14
CA ASN A 135 1.50 -3.83 3.25
C ASN A 135 2.27 -4.73 4.23
N GLU A 136 1.70 -5.88 4.60
CA GLU A 136 2.34 -6.83 5.51
C GLU A 136 3.68 -7.34 4.97
N ARG A 137 3.74 -7.63 3.67
CA ARG A 137 5.00 -8.04 3.01
C ARG A 137 6.07 -6.96 3.13
N HIS A 138 5.72 -5.71 2.93
CA HIS A 138 6.67 -4.60 3.08
C HIS A 138 7.06 -4.34 4.54
N ILE A 139 6.18 -4.58 5.50
CA ILE A 139 6.53 -4.54 6.94
C ILE A 139 7.63 -5.58 7.23
N VAL A 140 7.51 -6.79 6.70
CA VAL A 140 8.55 -7.83 6.85
C VAL A 140 9.90 -7.35 6.32
N GLN A 141 9.92 -6.68 5.17
CA GLN A 141 11.14 -6.10 4.60
C GLN A 141 11.73 -5.00 5.48
N ILE A 142 10.89 -4.11 6.01
CA ILE A 142 11.33 -3.05 6.94
C ILE A 142 11.93 -3.66 8.20
N GLU A 143 11.27 -4.63 8.80
CA GLU A 143 11.76 -5.30 10.01
C GLU A 143 13.08 -6.01 9.76
N ALA A 144 13.24 -6.65 8.60
CA ALA A 144 14.51 -7.26 8.20
C ALA A 144 15.63 -6.22 8.06
N ALA A 145 15.35 -5.06 7.47
CA ALA A 145 16.29 -3.96 7.35
C ALA A 145 16.72 -3.41 8.71
N LEU A 146 15.80 -3.33 9.67
CA LEU A 146 16.08 -2.83 11.02
C LEU A 146 16.88 -3.81 11.88
N LYS A 147 16.77 -5.11 11.63
CA LYS A 147 17.53 -6.15 12.34
C LYS A 147 18.94 -6.30 11.80
N GLY A 148 19.16 -6.04 10.51
CA GLY A 148 20.45 -6.07 9.88
C GLY A 148 21.30 -4.89 10.35
N SER A 149 22.25 -5.13 11.19
CA SER A 149 23.22 -4.12 11.63
C SER A 149 24.40 -4.05 10.71
#